data_9dd409ee3af1a0840b9aab48f4f5258b
#
_entry.id   9dd409ee3af1a0840b9aab48f4f5258b
#
_cell.length_a   1.000
_cell.length_b   1.000
_cell.length_c   1.000
_cell.angle_alpha   90.00
_cell.angle_beta   90.00
_cell.angle_gamma   90.00
#
_symmetry.space_group_name_H-M   'P 1'
#
loop_
_entity.id
_entity.type
_entity.pdbx_description
1 polymer ?
#
loop_
_entity_poly.entity_id
_entity_poly.type
_entity_poly.pdbx_seq_one_letter_code
_entity_poly.pdbx_strand_id
1 'polypeptide(L)'
;MLKINDKISIAKNELQIDTSRSGGPGGQHVNKVETTVILKFDILASSLPKEIKVALLKANDSRVSKKGILRIKSKSHKSQKRNLDSALERLKDFIIQYSKKKKKRIKTKPSKQAKEIRLAEKKHKSDLKKSRKKIQL
;
A
#
# COMPACT_ATOMS: atom_id res chain seq x y z
N MET A 1 23.64 -2.32 6.94
CA MET A 1 22.31 -2.36 7.57
C MET A 1 21.38 -1.38 6.87
N LEU A 2 20.13 -1.78 6.61
CA LEU A 2 19.07 -0.89 6.15
C LEU A 2 18.30 -0.39 7.38
N LYS A 3 18.48 0.88 7.75
CA LYS A 3 17.76 1.51 8.84
C LYS A 3 16.34 1.84 8.39
N ILE A 4 15.33 1.24 9.00
CA ILE A 4 13.91 1.48 8.72
C ILE A 4 13.42 2.66 9.57
N ASN A 5 13.61 2.59 10.88
CA ASN A 5 13.40 3.64 11.86
C ASN A 5 14.38 3.48 13.03
N ASP A 6 14.25 4.28 14.10
CA ASP A 6 15.20 4.24 15.22
C ASP A 6 15.19 2.92 16.00
N LYS A 7 14.14 2.10 15.84
CA LYS A 7 13.96 0.83 16.56
C LYS A 7 14.14 -0.40 15.68
N ILE A 8 14.14 -0.24 14.35
CA ILE A 8 14.12 -1.35 13.40
C ILE A 8 15.20 -1.16 12.35
N SER A 9 16.07 -2.14 12.24
CA SER A 9 17.07 -2.23 11.18
C SER A 9 17.08 -3.64 10.61
N ILE A 10 17.38 -3.76 9.33
CA ILE A 10 17.49 -5.03 8.62
C ILE A 10 18.94 -5.20 8.18
N ALA A 11 19.49 -6.38 8.43
CA ALA A 11 20.83 -6.71 8.00
C ALA A 11 20.86 -6.96 6.47
N LYS A 12 21.97 -6.63 5.80
CA LYS A 12 22.08 -6.82 4.34
C LYS A 12 21.98 -8.29 3.91
N ASN A 13 22.41 -9.20 4.76
CA ASN A 13 22.34 -10.66 4.53
C ASN A 13 20.91 -11.23 4.56
N GLU A 14 19.94 -10.48 5.11
CA GLU A 14 18.52 -10.85 5.07
C GLU A 14 17.85 -10.47 3.73
N LEU A 15 18.55 -9.73 2.88
CA LEU A 15 18.06 -9.26 1.60
C LEU A 15 18.72 -10.05 0.46
N GLN A 16 17.92 -10.77 -0.30
CA GLN A 16 18.35 -11.40 -1.54
C GLN A 16 18.06 -10.45 -2.70
N ILE A 17 19.07 -10.15 -3.51
CA ILE A 17 18.99 -9.23 -4.63
C ILE A 17 19.28 -10.02 -5.90
N ASP A 18 18.29 -10.12 -6.76
CA ASP A 18 18.42 -10.69 -8.09
C ASP A 18 18.34 -9.58 -9.14
N THR A 19 19.01 -9.76 -10.26
CA THR A 19 18.94 -8.86 -11.40
C THR A 19 18.30 -9.54 -12.59
N SER A 20 17.66 -8.77 -13.44
CA SER A 20 17.10 -9.26 -14.68
C SER A 20 17.13 -8.18 -15.76
N ARG A 21 17.05 -8.60 -17.02
CA ARG A 21 16.89 -7.67 -18.13
C ARG A 21 15.57 -6.95 -18.04
N SER A 22 15.56 -5.67 -18.36
CA SER A 22 14.32 -4.88 -18.42
C SER A 22 13.62 -5.22 -19.74
N GLY A 23 12.60 -6.09 -19.71
CA GLY A 23 11.75 -6.32 -20.88
C GLY A 23 10.97 -5.03 -21.24
N GLY A 24 10.92 -4.70 -22.53
CA GLY A 24 10.18 -3.57 -23.07
C GLY A 24 10.53 -3.32 -24.55
N PRO A 25 9.73 -2.54 -25.28
CA PRO A 25 10.10 -2.08 -26.61
C PRO A 25 11.30 -1.14 -26.49
N GLY A 26 12.47 -1.57 -26.94
CA GLY A 26 13.71 -0.80 -26.87
C GLY A 26 14.79 -1.41 -27.70
N GLY A 27 15.76 -0.60 -28.13
CA GLY A 27 16.90 -0.99 -28.95
C GLY A 27 17.88 -1.92 -28.20
N GLN A 28 19.03 -2.18 -28.82
CA GLN A 28 20.04 -3.16 -28.33
C GLN A 28 20.47 -2.98 -26.87
N HIS A 29 20.44 -1.76 -26.34
CA HIS A 29 20.84 -1.45 -24.97
C HIS A 29 19.86 -2.06 -23.93
N VAL A 30 18.55 -2.06 -24.20
CA VAL A 30 17.52 -2.61 -23.30
C VAL A 30 17.62 -4.13 -23.21
N ASN A 31 18.05 -4.78 -24.29
CA ASN A 31 18.13 -6.24 -24.38
C ASN A 31 19.44 -6.83 -23.84
N LYS A 32 20.49 -6.01 -23.68
CA LYS A 32 21.82 -6.47 -23.26
C LYS A 32 22.17 -6.15 -21.80
N VAL A 33 21.50 -5.21 -21.16
CA VAL A 33 21.87 -4.74 -19.80
C VAL A 33 20.82 -5.16 -18.76
N GLU A 34 21.29 -5.80 -17.70
CA GLU A 34 20.44 -6.21 -16.55
C GLU A 34 20.28 -5.07 -15.56
N THR A 35 19.36 -4.16 -15.84
CA THR A 35 19.10 -2.98 -15.00
C THR A 35 17.97 -3.19 -14.01
N THR A 36 17.10 -4.16 -14.24
CA THR A 36 15.98 -4.45 -13.33
C THR A 36 16.49 -5.15 -12.08
N VAL A 37 16.07 -4.67 -10.92
CA VAL A 37 16.38 -5.26 -9.62
C VAL A 37 15.13 -5.90 -9.03
N ILE A 38 15.27 -7.12 -8.54
CA ILE A 38 14.24 -7.87 -7.81
C ILE A 38 14.78 -8.11 -6.41
N LEU A 39 14.24 -7.38 -5.43
CA LEU A 39 14.57 -7.56 -4.03
C LEU A 39 13.62 -8.60 -3.43
N LYS A 40 14.15 -9.63 -2.79
CA LYS A 40 13.41 -10.63 -2.03
C LYS A 40 13.77 -10.51 -0.56
N PHE A 41 12.78 -10.55 0.29
CA PHE A 41 12.92 -10.45 1.74
C PHE A 41 12.02 -11.48 2.42
N ASP A 42 12.63 -12.38 3.18
CA ASP A 42 11.89 -13.38 3.95
C ASP A 42 11.42 -12.76 5.27
N ILE A 43 10.11 -12.54 5.40
CA ILE A 43 9.50 -11.94 6.58
C ILE A 43 9.63 -12.87 7.79
N LEU A 44 9.50 -14.19 7.57
CA LEU A 44 9.51 -15.17 8.66
C LEU A 44 10.91 -15.34 9.25
N ALA A 45 11.93 -15.47 8.39
CA ALA A 45 13.33 -15.66 8.80
C ALA A 45 14.00 -14.35 9.26
N SER A 46 13.39 -13.18 9.04
CA SER A 46 13.99 -11.87 9.32
C SER A 46 14.16 -11.58 10.82
N SER A 47 14.99 -10.57 11.12
CA SER A 47 15.19 -10.02 12.48
C SER A 47 14.05 -9.12 12.97
N LEU A 48 12.98 -8.94 12.19
CA LEU A 48 11.85 -8.08 12.56
C LEU A 48 11.12 -8.58 13.82
N PRO A 49 10.58 -7.67 14.67
CA PRO A 49 9.73 -8.01 15.79
C PRO A 49 8.50 -8.84 15.37
N LYS A 50 8.10 -9.81 16.21
CA LYS A 50 6.97 -10.73 15.94
C LYS A 50 5.67 -10.00 15.56
N GLU A 51 5.36 -8.87 16.22
CA GLU A 51 4.17 -8.06 15.93
C GLU A 51 4.17 -7.55 14.48
N ILE A 52 5.33 -7.09 14.01
CA ILE A 52 5.48 -6.58 12.64
C ILE A 52 5.41 -7.71 11.61
N LYS A 53 6.05 -8.86 11.87
CA LYS A 53 5.93 -10.04 11.01
C LYS A 53 4.47 -10.43 10.79
N VAL A 54 3.70 -10.53 11.88
CA VAL A 54 2.27 -10.85 11.82
C VAL A 54 1.48 -9.78 11.05
N ALA A 55 1.79 -8.49 11.25
CA ALA A 55 1.13 -7.40 10.53
C ALA A 55 1.42 -7.45 9.01
N LEU A 56 2.67 -7.73 8.62
CA LEU A 56 3.09 -7.86 7.23
C LEU A 56 2.44 -9.06 6.54
N LEU A 57 2.35 -10.20 7.21
CA LEU A 57 1.70 -11.40 6.66
C LEU A 57 0.18 -11.24 6.53
N LYS A 58 -0.45 -10.53 7.47
CA LYS A 58 -1.89 -10.19 7.41
C LYS A 58 -2.23 -9.08 6.42
N ALA A 59 -1.24 -8.40 5.85
CA ALA A 59 -1.43 -7.28 4.92
C ALA A 59 -2.20 -7.65 3.65
N ASN A 60 -2.22 -8.95 3.29
CA ASN A 60 -2.85 -9.48 2.07
C ASN A 60 -2.42 -8.71 0.80
N ASP A 61 -1.14 -8.33 0.74
CA ASP A 61 -0.55 -7.59 -0.37
C ASP A 61 0.01 -8.56 -1.42
N SER A 62 -0.25 -8.29 -2.69
CA SER A 62 0.18 -9.14 -3.81
C SER A 62 1.69 -9.35 -3.92
N ARG A 63 2.47 -8.45 -3.30
CA ARG A 63 3.94 -8.55 -3.23
C ARG A 63 4.41 -9.60 -2.22
N VAL A 64 3.56 -10.01 -1.29
CA VAL A 64 3.87 -11.03 -0.28
C VAL A 64 3.35 -12.38 -0.74
N SER A 65 4.23 -13.35 -0.91
CA SER A 65 3.84 -14.70 -1.29
C SER A 65 3.21 -15.45 -0.10
N LYS A 66 2.48 -16.54 -0.38
CA LYS A 66 1.94 -17.44 0.66
C LYS A 66 3.02 -18.03 1.58
N LYS A 67 4.27 -18.08 1.13
CA LYS A 67 5.44 -18.52 1.93
C LYS A 67 6.04 -17.42 2.80
N GLY A 68 5.47 -16.20 2.83
CA GLY A 68 5.98 -15.09 3.61
C GLY A 68 7.17 -14.35 2.97
N ILE A 69 7.43 -14.54 1.69
CA ILE A 69 8.50 -13.85 0.96
C ILE A 69 7.92 -12.60 0.30
N LEU A 70 8.42 -11.44 0.68
CA LEU A 70 8.12 -10.16 0.03
C LEU A 70 9.02 -9.97 -1.19
N ARG A 71 8.44 -9.67 -2.35
CA ARG A 71 9.14 -9.40 -3.61
C ARG A 71 8.87 -7.99 -4.08
N ILE A 72 9.95 -7.22 -4.27
CA ILE A 72 9.88 -5.83 -4.77
C ILE A 72 10.69 -5.75 -6.06
N LYS A 73 10.03 -5.45 -7.17
CA LYS A 73 10.66 -5.24 -8.48
C LYS A 73 10.82 -3.74 -8.73
N SER A 74 12.04 -3.32 -9.11
CA SER A 74 12.33 -1.95 -9.52
C SER A 74 13.00 -1.94 -10.89
N LYS A 75 12.39 -1.22 -11.85
CA LYS A 75 12.87 -1.03 -13.22
C LYS A 75 12.71 0.43 -13.70
N SER A 76 12.57 1.36 -12.76
CA SER A 76 12.23 2.76 -13.06
C SER A 76 13.38 3.57 -13.65
N HIS A 77 14.61 3.11 -13.41
CA HIS A 77 15.82 3.83 -13.81
C HIS A 77 16.67 3.03 -14.80
N LYS A 78 17.47 3.72 -15.60
CA LYS A 78 18.46 3.11 -16.51
C LYS A 78 19.66 2.51 -15.76
N SER A 79 19.89 2.91 -14.50
CA SER A 79 21.00 2.44 -13.66
C SER A 79 20.50 1.37 -12.68
N GLN A 80 21.21 0.23 -12.64
CA GLN A 80 20.97 -0.86 -11.69
C GLN A 80 21.08 -0.36 -10.24
N LYS A 81 22.09 0.48 -9.93
CA LYS A 81 22.29 1.07 -8.60
C LYS A 81 21.07 1.88 -8.16
N ARG A 82 20.57 2.78 -9.04
CA ARG A 82 19.37 3.57 -8.73
C ARG A 82 18.12 2.70 -8.57
N ASN A 83 18.00 1.61 -9.33
CA ASN A 83 16.89 0.66 -9.15
C ASN A 83 17.01 -0.10 -7.82
N LEU A 84 18.23 -0.41 -7.37
CA LEU A 84 18.46 -1.01 -6.05
C LEU A 84 18.05 -0.05 -4.93
N ASP A 85 18.50 1.20 -4.99
CA ASP A 85 18.15 2.22 -4.00
C ASP A 85 16.62 2.41 -3.93
N SER A 86 15.96 2.50 -5.09
CA SER A 86 14.50 2.58 -5.16
C SER A 86 13.80 1.33 -4.61
N ALA A 87 14.36 0.13 -4.79
CA ALA A 87 13.81 -1.09 -4.21
C ALA A 87 13.93 -1.11 -2.68
N LEU A 88 15.06 -0.63 -2.15
CA LEU A 88 15.30 -0.51 -0.70
C LEU A 88 14.36 0.53 -0.06
N GLU A 89 14.14 1.68 -0.71
CA GLU A 89 13.16 2.68 -0.26
C GLU A 89 11.74 2.10 -0.20
N ARG A 90 11.31 1.41 -1.25
CA ARG A 90 10.00 0.73 -1.29
C ARG A 90 9.84 -0.32 -0.20
N LEU A 91 10.92 -1.05 0.13
CA LEU A 91 10.94 -2.00 1.24
C LEU A 91 10.75 -1.27 2.58
N LYS A 92 11.48 -0.17 2.78
CA LYS A 92 11.38 0.67 3.96
C LYS A 92 9.96 1.21 4.14
N ASP A 93 9.37 1.79 3.10
CA ASP A 93 8.01 2.34 3.13
C ASP A 93 6.97 1.26 3.43
N PHE A 94 7.13 0.10 2.83
CA PHE A 94 6.26 -1.05 3.05
C PHE A 94 6.27 -1.45 4.53
N ILE A 95 7.44 -1.62 5.13
CA ILE A 95 7.55 -2.00 6.54
C ILE A 95 7.00 -0.90 7.45
N ILE A 96 7.30 0.39 7.18
CA ILE A 96 6.76 1.52 7.95
C ILE A 96 5.23 1.56 7.87
N GLN A 97 4.65 1.37 6.70
CA GLN A 97 3.21 1.38 6.49
C GLN A 97 2.50 0.35 7.37
N TYR A 98 3.01 -0.88 7.43
CA TYR A 98 2.40 -1.96 8.18
C TYR A 98 2.85 -2.04 9.64
N SER A 99 3.95 -1.37 10.03
CA SER A 99 4.36 -1.24 11.43
C SER A 99 3.50 -0.26 12.23
N LYS A 100 2.80 0.67 11.55
CA LYS A 100 1.91 1.63 12.21
C LYS A 100 0.63 0.93 12.67
N LYS A 101 0.36 0.93 13.98
CA LYS A 101 -0.93 0.45 14.52
C LYS A 101 -2.07 1.30 13.95
N LYS A 102 -3.01 0.68 13.24
CA LYS A 102 -4.20 1.38 12.74
C LYS A 102 -5.03 1.85 13.93
N LYS A 103 -5.32 3.15 14.00
CA LYS A 103 -6.24 3.70 15.00
C LYS A 103 -7.63 3.09 14.80
N LYS A 104 -8.27 2.64 15.89
CA LYS A 104 -9.64 2.13 15.85
C LYS A 104 -10.57 3.25 15.39
N ARG A 105 -11.39 2.99 14.36
CA ARG A 105 -12.35 3.97 13.87
C ARG A 105 -13.45 4.15 14.92
N ILE A 106 -13.56 5.36 15.45
CA ILE A 106 -14.63 5.73 16.41
C ILE A 106 -15.87 6.08 15.60
N LYS A 107 -17.03 5.53 15.97
CA LYS A 107 -18.33 5.88 15.37
C LYS A 107 -18.67 7.33 15.71
N THR A 108 -18.85 8.18 14.71
CA THR A 108 -19.25 9.56 14.88
C THR A 108 -20.77 9.69 14.69
N LYS A 109 -21.42 10.53 15.52
CA LYS A 109 -22.84 10.89 15.33
C LYS A 109 -22.92 12.05 14.32
N PRO A 110 -24.01 12.10 13.49
CA PRO A 110 -24.24 13.25 12.61
C PRO A 110 -24.35 14.56 13.41
N SER A 111 -23.82 15.65 12.88
CA SER A 111 -23.93 16.97 13.49
C SER A 111 -25.41 17.44 13.53
N LYS A 112 -25.73 18.41 14.42
CA LYS A 112 -27.07 19.02 14.48
C LYS A 112 -27.46 19.58 13.11
N GLN A 113 -26.58 20.36 12.47
CA GLN A 113 -26.78 20.90 11.13
C GLN A 113 -27.11 19.83 10.09
N ALA A 114 -26.35 18.72 10.05
CA ALA A 114 -26.62 17.63 9.10
C ALA A 114 -28.00 17.00 9.31
N LYS A 115 -28.48 16.92 10.56
CA LYS A 115 -29.85 16.45 10.87
C LYS A 115 -30.89 17.42 10.39
N GLU A 116 -30.73 18.73 10.62
CA GLU A 116 -31.62 19.78 10.19
C GLU A 116 -31.75 19.86 8.67
N ILE A 117 -30.61 19.86 7.96
CA ILE A 117 -30.58 19.82 6.49
C ILE A 117 -31.38 18.61 5.98
N ARG A 118 -31.12 17.43 6.53
CA ARG A 118 -31.80 16.20 6.13
C ARG A 118 -33.30 16.27 6.36
N LEU A 119 -33.74 16.86 7.49
CA LEU A 119 -35.16 17.03 7.81
C LEU A 119 -35.82 18.03 6.86
N ALA A 120 -35.16 19.17 6.57
CA ALA A 120 -35.65 20.17 5.62
C ALA A 120 -35.81 19.58 4.20
N GLU A 121 -34.80 18.83 3.72
CA GLU A 121 -34.88 18.12 2.44
C GLU A 121 -36.00 17.10 2.39
N LYS A 122 -36.19 16.35 3.49
CA LYS A 122 -37.28 15.37 3.59
C LYS A 122 -38.64 16.05 3.54
N LYS A 123 -38.81 17.19 4.25
CA LYS A 123 -40.05 17.99 4.24
C LYS A 123 -40.30 18.52 2.82
N HIS A 124 -39.32 19.14 2.18
CA HIS A 124 -39.44 19.66 0.82
C HIS A 124 -39.86 18.56 -0.18
N LYS A 125 -39.23 17.39 -0.13
CA LYS A 125 -39.59 16.24 -0.97
C LYS A 125 -41.01 15.74 -0.68
N SER A 126 -41.47 15.80 0.57
CA SER A 126 -42.84 15.45 0.96
C SER A 126 -43.89 16.43 0.38
N ASP A 127 -43.57 17.72 0.46
CA ASP A 127 -44.49 18.77 -0.04
C ASP A 127 -44.56 18.71 -1.58
N LEU A 128 -43.46 18.49 -2.27
CA LEU A 128 -43.45 18.24 -3.72
C LEU A 128 -44.28 17.00 -4.10
N LYS A 129 -44.22 15.92 -3.32
CA LYS A 129 -45.05 14.73 -3.57
C LYS A 129 -46.54 15.02 -3.35
N LYS A 130 -46.90 15.81 -2.32
CA LYS A 130 -48.29 16.21 -2.07
C LYS A 130 -48.82 17.07 -3.22
N SER A 131 -48.05 18.05 -3.71
CA SER A 131 -48.49 18.92 -4.82
C SER A 131 -48.67 18.18 -6.15
N ARG A 132 -47.96 17.03 -6.33
CA ARG A 132 -48.10 16.18 -7.53
C ARG A 132 -49.30 15.20 -7.46
N LYS A 133 -49.97 15.04 -6.31
CA LYS A 133 -51.20 14.22 -6.24
C LYS A 133 -52.24 14.90 -7.12
N LYS A 134 -52.81 14.16 -8.09
CA LYS A 134 -53.93 14.61 -8.89
C LYS A 134 -55.06 15.01 -7.95
N ILE A 135 -55.60 16.21 -8.13
CA ILE A 135 -56.85 16.62 -7.51
C ILE A 135 -57.90 15.64 -8.06
N GLN A 136 -58.48 14.79 -7.20
CA GLN A 136 -59.66 14.04 -7.55
C GLN A 136 -60.80 15.03 -7.55
N LEU A 137 -61.31 15.36 -8.74
CA LEU A 137 -62.59 16.07 -8.95
C LEU A 137 -63.72 15.13 -8.63
#